data_c8c7990c17d804749de3f5a8747f4e8b
#
_entry.id   c8c7990c17d804749de3f5a8747f4e8b
#
_cell.length_a   1.000
_cell.length_b   1.000
_cell.length_c   1.000
_cell.angle_alpha   90.00
_cell.angle_beta   90.00
_cell.angle_gamma   90.00
#
_symmetry.space_group_name_H-M   'P 1'
#
loop_
_entity.id
_entity.type
_entity.pdbx_description
1 polymer ?
#
loop_
_entity_poly.entity_id
_entity_poly.type
_entity_poly.pdbx_seq_one_letter_code
_entity_poly.pdbx_strand_id
1 'polypeptide(L)'
;MTLLDKITEKVLAQIDDTGFTQSGAFNLRHNGIALCHGDSEHIKIKKKQDKPGIDIFIDGKTDGEEVHIPVVVDASGMTDVVYNDFYVAEGANVTIVAGCGIHNSGCNESRHDGIHTFHVEKNANVRYVEKHYGEGEGTGARVLNPVTEVYLGENSVFTLDTAQIKGVDSTVRENNVHLEAGSKLYVIEKLMTHGKQEATSNMMVELLGEGSSAQIVSRSVAKGESRQVFHPRAVGKNRCHAHVQCDSIIMDHAE
;
A
#
# COMPACT_ATOMS: atom_id res chain seq x y z
N MET A 1 -19.40 17.56 -4.13
CA MET A 1 -18.77 16.99 -2.92
C MET A 1 -19.72 15.97 -2.33
N THR A 2 -19.30 14.71 -2.27
CA THR A 2 -20.12 13.61 -1.71
C THR A 2 -20.13 13.75 -0.20
N LEU A 3 -21.31 13.68 0.42
CA LEU A 3 -21.46 13.68 1.87
C LEU A 3 -21.03 12.31 2.40
N LEU A 4 -20.04 12.28 3.28
CA LEU A 4 -19.56 11.06 3.93
C LEU A 4 -20.26 10.89 5.29
N ASP A 5 -20.44 9.64 5.72
CA ASP A 5 -20.90 9.37 7.07
C ASP A 5 -19.74 9.50 8.09
N LYS A 6 -20.09 9.58 9.37
CA LYS A 6 -19.10 9.80 10.44
C LYS A 6 -18.09 8.67 10.61
N ILE A 7 -18.44 7.43 10.26
CA ILE A 7 -17.54 6.29 10.36
C ILE A 7 -16.50 6.40 9.25
N THR A 8 -16.95 6.62 8.03
CA THR A 8 -16.08 6.83 6.87
C THR A 8 -15.11 7.99 7.10
N GLU A 9 -15.60 9.15 7.59
CA GLU A 9 -14.73 10.30 7.92
C GLU A 9 -13.67 9.97 8.98
N LYS A 10 -14.07 9.25 10.02
CA LYS A 10 -13.16 8.83 11.11
C LYS A 10 -12.08 7.88 10.60
N VAL A 11 -12.43 6.89 9.78
CA VAL A 11 -11.49 5.94 9.21
C VAL A 11 -10.54 6.65 8.24
N LEU A 12 -11.06 7.50 7.35
CA LEU A 12 -10.24 8.30 6.43
C LEU A 12 -9.18 9.11 7.16
N ALA A 13 -9.53 9.76 8.27
CA ALA A 13 -8.57 10.53 9.08
C ALA A 13 -7.44 9.67 9.68
N GLN A 14 -7.58 8.34 9.72
CA GLN A 14 -6.56 7.43 10.22
C GLN A 14 -5.66 6.87 9.11
N ILE A 15 -6.17 6.78 7.89
CA ILE A 15 -5.48 6.12 6.77
C ILE A 15 -4.85 7.09 5.78
N ASP A 16 -5.17 8.37 5.84
CA ASP A 16 -4.61 9.41 4.98
C ASP A 16 -3.90 10.47 5.83
N ASP A 17 -2.59 10.37 5.92
CA ASP A 17 -1.76 11.26 6.75
C ASP A 17 -1.61 12.66 6.16
N THR A 18 -1.86 12.83 4.85
CA THR A 18 -1.74 14.12 4.17
C THR A 18 -3.04 14.92 4.19
N GLY A 19 -4.11 14.32 4.70
CA GLY A 19 -5.43 14.94 4.81
C GLY A 19 -6.23 14.83 3.52
N PHE A 20 -6.91 13.69 3.33
CA PHE A 20 -7.76 13.45 2.18
C PHE A 20 -8.76 14.57 1.95
N THR A 21 -8.76 15.12 0.75
CA THR A 21 -9.75 16.06 0.26
C THR A 21 -10.33 15.58 -1.06
N GLN A 22 -11.58 15.90 -1.34
CA GLN A 22 -12.20 15.59 -2.64
C GLN A 22 -11.76 16.60 -3.72
N SER A 23 -10.44 16.78 -3.88
CA SER A 23 -9.83 17.68 -4.85
C SER A 23 -8.56 17.08 -5.43
N GLY A 24 -8.16 17.51 -6.64
CA GLY A 24 -7.03 16.93 -7.35
C GLY A 24 -7.32 15.50 -7.85
N ALA A 25 -6.29 14.69 -7.96
CA ALA A 25 -6.42 13.29 -8.37
C ALA A 25 -6.76 12.41 -7.16
N PHE A 26 -7.93 11.80 -7.18
CA PHE A 26 -8.36 10.88 -6.11
C PHE A 26 -9.40 9.86 -6.57
N ASN A 27 -9.48 8.73 -5.87
CA ASN A 27 -10.56 7.76 -6.01
C ASN A 27 -10.92 7.17 -4.64
N LEU A 28 -12.02 7.62 -4.06
CA LEU A 28 -12.53 7.09 -2.80
C LEU A 28 -13.38 5.84 -3.07
N ARG A 29 -13.00 4.73 -2.45
CA ARG A 29 -13.72 3.47 -2.49
C ARG A 29 -14.36 3.17 -1.13
N HIS A 30 -15.64 2.83 -1.11
CA HIS A 30 -16.38 2.49 0.09
C HIS A 30 -17.23 1.25 -0.14
N ASN A 31 -17.08 0.24 0.71
CA ASN A 31 -17.80 -1.03 0.62
C ASN A 31 -17.84 -1.61 -0.81
N GLY A 32 -16.67 -1.75 -1.44
CA GLY A 32 -16.54 -2.35 -2.77
C GLY A 32 -16.96 -1.46 -3.95
N ILE A 33 -17.39 -0.23 -3.70
CA ILE A 33 -17.87 0.68 -4.74
C ILE A 33 -16.99 1.93 -4.81
N ALA A 34 -16.61 2.36 -6.00
CA ALA A 34 -16.01 3.69 -6.20
C ALA A 34 -17.09 4.76 -5.94
N LEU A 35 -16.97 5.45 -4.82
CA LEU A 35 -17.97 6.42 -4.35
C LEU A 35 -17.85 7.75 -5.12
N CYS A 36 -16.63 8.23 -5.27
CA CYS A 36 -16.32 9.42 -6.04
C CYS A 36 -14.85 9.40 -6.49
N HIS A 37 -14.55 10.12 -7.56
CA HIS A 37 -13.19 10.29 -8.07
C HIS A 37 -13.01 11.67 -8.67
N GLY A 38 -11.77 12.08 -8.82
CA GLY A 38 -11.34 13.31 -9.51
C GLY A 38 -10.02 13.10 -10.21
N ASP A 39 -9.80 13.87 -11.25
CA ASP A 39 -8.55 13.96 -11.99
C ASP A 39 -7.82 15.27 -11.61
N SER A 40 -6.51 15.30 -11.82
CA SER A 40 -5.74 16.54 -11.88
C SER A 40 -5.37 16.90 -13.32
N GLU A 41 -4.55 17.93 -13.50
CA GLU A 41 -4.08 18.30 -14.85
C GLU A 41 -3.25 17.16 -15.47
N HIS A 42 -2.34 16.56 -14.67
CA HIS A 42 -1.37 15.58 -15.13
C HIS A 42 -1.66 14.14 -14.70
N ILE A 43 -2.68 13.90 -13.88
CA ILE A 43 -3.06 12.57 -13.41
C ILE A 43 -4.50 12.25 -13.81
N LYS A 44 -4.69 11.14 -14.53
CA LYS A 44 -6.01 10.70 -15.02
C LYS A 44 -6.35 9.32 -14.48
N ILE A 45 -7.56 9.19 -13.93
CA ILE A 45 -8.06 7.96 -13.33
C ILE A 45 -9.17 7.38 -14.20
N LYS A 46 -9.04 6.14 -14.62
CA LYS A 46 -10.03 5.43 -15.42
C LYS A 46 -10.49 4.15 -14.73
N LYS A 47 -11.80 3.92 -14.70
CA LYS A 47 -12.35 2.66 -14.19
C LYS A 47 -11.98 1.51 -15.13
N LYS A 48 -11.52 0.39 -14.59
CA LYS A 48 -11.32 -0.85 -15.36
C LYS A 48 -12.65 -1.42 -15.86
N GLN A 49 -12.61 -2.07 -17.03
CA GLN A 49 -13.80 -2.63 -17.66
C GLN A 49 -13.97 -4.14 -17.39
N ASP A 50 -12.90 -4.82 -17.08
CA ASP A 50 -12.79 -6.29 -16.95
C ASP A 50 -12.85 -6.80 -15.51
N LYS A 51 -12.48 -5.95 -14.55
CA LYS A 51 -12.39 -6.31 -13.12
C LYS A 51 -12.59 -5.08 -12.23
N PRO A 52 -12.94 -5.25 -10.94
CA PRO A 52 -13.01 -4.12 -10.01
C PRO A 52 -11.66 -3.42 -9.90
N GLY A 53 -11.63 -2.09 -10.05
CA GLY A 53 -10.40 -1.30 -9.92
C GLY A 53 -10.30 -0.17 -10.91
N ILE A 54 -9.12 0.42 -10.96
CA ILE A 54 -8.81 1.62 -11.75
C ILE A 54 -7.45 1.52 -12.42
N ASP A 55 -7.31 2.22 -13.55
CA ASP A 55 -6.05 2.53 -14.20
C ASP A 55 -5.73 4.01 -13.93
N ILE A 56 -4.54 4.28 -13.43
CA ILE A 56 -4.07 5.62 -13.07
C ILE A 56 -2.91 5.97 -14.00
N PHE A 57 -3.11 7.00 -14.81
CA PHE A 57 -2.12 7.48 -15.78
C PHE A 57 -1.52 8.78 -15.27
N ILE A 58 -0.21 8.78 -15.03
CA ILE A 58 0.59 9.88 -14.49
C ILE A 58 1.54 10.32 -15.58
N ASP A 59 1.35 11.53 -16.12
CA ASP A 59 2.16 12.02 -17.22
C ASP A 59 3.54 12.54 -16.75
N GLY A 60 4.49 12.66 -17.68
CA GLY A 60 5.87 13.04 -17.39
C GLY A 60 6.07 14.49 -16.93
N LYS A 61 5.02 15.31 -16.94
CA LYS A 61 5.05 16.70 -16.41
C LYS A 61 4.64 16.77 -14.94
N THR A 62 4.18 15.65 -14.37
CA THR A 62 3.83 15.56 -12.96
C THR A 62 5.06 15.86 -12.12
N ASP A 63 5.02 16.90 -11.30
CA ASP A 63 6.10 17.29 -10.40
C ASP A 63 5.57 17.62 -9.00
N GLY A 64 5.66 16.64 -8.10
CA GLY A 64 5.22 16.77 -6.71
C GLY A 64 3.71 16.71 -6.51
N GLU A 65 2.92 16.30 -7.52
CA GLU A 65 1.48 16.07 -7.34
C GLU A 65 1.24 14.82 -6.50
N GLU A 66 0.06 14.79 -5.85
CA GLU A 66 -0.40 13.65 -5.06
C GLU A 66 -1.64 13.02 -5.70
N VAL A 67 -1.76 11.70 -5.60
CA VAL A 67 -2.98 10.96 -5.91
C VAL A 67 -3.41 10.13 -4.69
N HIS A 68 -4.66 10.26 -4.28
CA HIS A 68 -5.22 9.59 -3.12
C HIS A 68 -6.20 8.49 -3.54
N ILE A 69 -5.97 7.27 -3.07
CA ILE A 69 -6.86 6.13 -3.34
C ILE A 69 -7.31 5.43 -2.06
N PRO A 70 -7.98 6.15 -1.13
CA PRO A 70 -8.41 5.54 0.11
C PRO A 70 -9.54 4.52 -0.10
N VAL A 71 -9.52 3.47 0.72
CA VAL A 71 -10.55 2.44 0.80
C VAL A 71 -11.08 2.33 2.21
N VAL A 72 -12.41 2.37 2.36
CA VAL A 72 -13.09 2.15 3.63
C VAL A 72 -14.05 0.97 3.49
N VAL A 73 -13.96 0.01 4.41
CA VAL A 73 -14.91 -1.10 4.55
C VAL A 73 -15.54 -1.01 5.93
N ASP A 74 -16.85 -0.80 6.02
CA ASP A 74 -17.61 -0.75 7.28
C ASP A 74 -18.79 -1.73 7.35
N ALA A 75 -19.04 -2.45 6.26
CA ALA A 75 -20.02 -3.53 6.21
C ALA A 75 -19.40 -4.84 6.75
N SER A 76 -19.98 -5.37 7.85
CA SER A 76 -19.55 -6.67 8.39
C SER A 76 -19.85 -7.81 7.42
N GLY A 77 -18.91 -8.72 7.27
CA GLY A 77 -19.02 -9.86 6.34
C GLY A 77 -18.68 -9.54 4.89
N MET A 78 -18.12 -8.36 4.63
CA MET A 78 -17.77 -7.95 3.29
C MET A 78 -16.36 -8.43 2.91
N THR A 79 -16.23 -8.92 1.67
CA THR A 79 -14.95 -9.12 0.99
C THR A 79 -14.86 -8.19 -0.21
N ASP A 80 -13.87 -7.32 -0.22
CA ASP A 80 -13.59 -6.41 -1.33
C ASP A 80 -12.22 -6.74 -1.93
N VAL A 81 -12.19 -6.99 -3.24
CA VAL A 81 -10.95 -7.22 -4.00
C VAL A 81 -10.87 -6.16 -5.10
N VAL A 82 -9.73 -5.45 -5.16
CA VAL A 82 -9.56 -4.35 -6.12
C VAL A 82 -8.20 -4.42 -6.81
N TYR A 83 -8.18 -4.10 -8.10
CA TYR A 83 -6.99 -4.10 -8.95
C TYR A 83 -6.70 -2.69 -9.45
N ASN A 84 -5.59 -2.11 -9.04
CA ASN A 84 -5.18 -0.77 -9.45
C ASN A 84 -3.84 -0.83 -10.19
N ASP A 85 -3.82 -0.37 -11.43
CA ASP A 85 -2.61 -0.31 -12.23
C ASP A 85 -2.18 1.16 -12.40
N PHE A 86 -0.92 1.43 -12.10
CA PHE A 86 -0.31 2.77 -12.16
C PHE A 86 0.68 2.81 -13.33
N TYR A 87 0.44 3.70 -14.26
CA TYR A 87 1.30 3.95 -15.41
C TYR A 87 1.99 5.30 -15.22
N VAL A 88 3.24 5.26 -14.77
CA VAL A 88 4.04 6.44 -14.45
C VAL A 88 4.99 6.72 -15.59
N ALA A 89 4.75 7.81 -16.30
CA ALA A 89 5.54 8.18 -17.46
C ALA A 89 6.96 8.64 -17.09
N GLU A 90 7.85 8.64 -18.08
CA GLU A 90 9.24 9.06 -17.95
C GLU A 90 9.37 10.43 -17.28
N GLY A 91 10.23 10.51 -16.25
CA GLY A 91 10.56 11.74 -15.55
C GLY A 91 9.51 12.25 -14.56
N ALA A 92 8.36 11.61 -14.45
CA ALA A 92 7.33 12.02 -13.49
C ALA A 92 7.80 11.92 -12.03
N ASN A 93 7.38 12.85 -11.19
CA ASN A 93 7.62 12.89 -9.76
C ASN A 93 6.28 12.96 -9.03
N VAL A 94 5.89 11.88 -8.33
CA VAL A 94 4.53 11.71 -7.79
C VAL A 94 4.55 11.05 -6.43
N THR A 95 3.63 11.47 -5.55
CA THR A 95 3.27 10.76 -4.33
C THR A 95 1.90 10.08 -4.50
N ILE A 96 1.83 8.80 -4.19
CA ILE A 96 0.61 8.00 -4.23
C ILE A 96 0.28 7.59 -2.79
N VAL A 97 -0.91 7.99 -2.30
CA VAL A 97 -1.38 7.70 -0.95
C VAL A 97 -2.52 6.68 -1.02
N ALA A 98 -2.24 5.47 -0.57
CA ALA A 98 -3.18 4.37 -0.55
C ALA A 98 -3.46 3.95 0.90
N GLY A 99 -4.57 4.43 1.46
CA GLY A 99 -4.99 4.05 2.79
C GLY A 99 -6.11 3.03 2.75
N CYS A 100 -6.01 1.95 3.52
CA CYS A 100 -7.05 0.94 3.64
C CYS A 100 -7.50 0.82 5.09
N GLY A 101 -8.80 1.05 5.36
CA GLY A 101 -9.36 0.99 6.70
C GLY A 101 -10.60 0.11 6.78
N ILE A 102 -10.67 -0.71 7.84
CA ILE A 102 -11.83 -1.55 8.14
C ILE A 102 -12.42 -1.15 9.47
N HIS A 103 -13.72 -0.78 9.47
CA HIS A 103 -14.52 -0.68 10.67
C HIS A 103 -15.48 -1.88 10.73
N ASN A 104 -15.25 -2.81 11.67
CA ASN A 104 -16.11 -3.98 11.80
C ASN A 104 -16.85 -3.96 13.14
N SER A 105 -18.16 -3.69 13.10
CA SER A 105 -19.06 -3.72 14.26
C SER A 105 -19.85 -5.02 14.40
N GLY A 106 -19.71 -5.96 13.48
CA GLY A 106 -20.46 -7.23 13.44
C GLY A 106 -19.61 -8.44 13.83
N CYS A 107 -20.15 -9.62 13.57
CA CYS A 107 -19.53 -10.90 13.94
C CYS A 107 -18.88 -11.65 12.76
N ASN A 108 -19.05 -11.18 11.54
CA ASN A 108 -18.45 -11.80 10.36
C ASN A 108 -17.15 -11.10 9.98
N GLU A 109 -16.21 -11.84 9.37
CA GLU A 109 -14.96 -11.29 8.84
C GLU A 109 -15.22 -10.21 7.79
N SER A 110 -14.53 -9.07 7.90
CA SER A 110 -14.47 -8.06 6.85
C SER A 110 -13.06 -8.04 6.28
N ARG A 111 -12.94 -8.08 4.94
CA ARG A 111 -11.68 -8.24 4.23
C ARG A 111 -11.54 -7.28 3.06
N HIS A 112 -10.34 -6.75 2.88
CA HIS A 112 -9.96 -6.02 1.69
C HIS A 112 -8.60 -6.52 1.16
N ASP A 113 -8.58 -6.87 -0.13
CA ASP A 113 -7.38 -7.27 -0.86
C ASP A 113 -7.12 -6.25 -1.98
N GLY A 114 -6.16 -5.37 -1.77
CA GLY A 114 -5.68 -4.41 -2.77
C GLY A 114 -4.55 -5.01 -3.59
N ILE A 115 -4.73 -5.17 -4.90
CA ILE A 115 -3.70 -5.61 -5.83
C ILE A 115 -3.25 -4.39 -6.65
N HIS A 116 -2.02 -3.96 -6.45
CA HIS A 116 -1.46 -2.75 -7.04
C HIS A 116 -0.28 -3.09 -7.93
N THR A 117 -0.35 -2.71 -9.21
CA THR A 117 0.74 -2.91 -10.17
C THR A 117 1.27 -1.55 -10.63
N PHE A 118 2.57 -1.35 -10.49
CA PHE A 118 3.25 -0.12 -10.88
C PHE A 118 4.14 -0.35 -12.09
N HIS A 119 3.86 0.34 -13.17
CA HIS A 119 4.70 0.43 -14.37
C HIS A 119 5.38 1.79 -14.35
N VAL A 120 6.63 1.83 -13.89
CA VAL A 120 7.39 3.07 -13.70
C VAL A 120 8.42 3.19 -14.81
N GLU A 121 8.25 4.19 -15.68
CA GLU A 121 9.20 4.45 -16.76
C GLU A 121 10.51 5.07 -16.24
N LYS A 122 11.49 5.16 -17.12
CA LYS A 122 12.85 5.65 -16.78
C LYS A 122 12.84 7.06 -16.18
N ASN A 123 13.79 7.31 -15.28
CA ASN A 123 13.99 8.60 -14.61
C ASN A 123 12.80 9.08 -13.76
N ALA A 124 11.74 8.31 -13.59
CA ALA A 124 10.61 8.68 -12.77
C ALA A 124 10.91 8.46 -11.27
N ASN A 125 10.27 9.25 -10.41
CA ASN A 125 10.37 9.17 -8.96
C ASN A 125 8.98 8.97 -8.37
N VAL A 126 8.76 7.84 -7.70
CA VAL A 126 7.47 7.49 -7.09
C VAL A 126 7.67 7.30 -5.59
N ARG A 127 6.86 7.99 -4.80
CA ARG A 127 6.66 7.68 -3.39
C ARG A 127 5.28 7.07 -3.22
N TYR A 128 5.22 5.81 -2.81
CA TYR A 128 3.99 5.08 -2.50
C TYR A 128 3.86 4.93 -1.00
N VAL A 129 2.84 5.57 -0.42
CA VAL A 129 2.51 5.53 1.00
C VAL A 129 1.29 4.67 1.20
N GLU A 130 1.42 3.60 1.95
CA GLU A 130 0.32 2.69 2.26
C GLU A 130 0.09 2.61 3.76
N LYS A 131 -1.15 2.83 4.20
CA LYS A 131 -1.50 2.77 5.61
C LYS A 131 -2.69 1.86 5.84
N HIS A 132 -2.54 0.92 6.76
CA HIS A 132 -3.56 -0.02 7.16
C HIS A 132 -4.07 0.28 8.56
N TYR A 133 -5.40 0.29 8.70
CA TYR A 133 -6.07 0.58 9.96
C TYR A 133 -7.30 -0.31 10.15
N GLY A 134 -7.49 -0.79 11.37
CA GLY A 134 -8.68 -1.54 11.77
C GLY A 134 -9.29 -0.98 13.04
N GLU A 135 -10.62 -0.95 13.10
CA GLU A 135 -11.36 -0.60 14.32
C GLU A 135 -12.74 -1.28 14.36
N GLY A 136 -13.49 -1.00 15.39
CA GLY A 136 -14.85 -1.52 15.64
C GLY A 136 -14.89 -2.50 16.79
N GLU A 137 -16.04 -2.58 17.45
CA GLU A 137 -16.26 -3.41 18.65
C GLU A 137 -16.81 -4.81 18.31
N GLY A 138 -16.99 -5.11 17.02
CA GLY A 138 -17.43 -6.43 16.57
C GLY A 138 -16.39 -7.52 16.82
N THR A 139 -16.87 -8.76 16.83
CA THR A 139 -16.03 -9.96 17.00
C THR A 139 -15.49 -10.53 15.68
N GLY A 140 -15.99 -10.03 14.54
CA GLY A 140 -15.53 -10.43 13.23
C GLY A 140 -14.13 -9.88 12.91
N ALA A 141 -13.29 -10.70 12.32
CA ALA A 141 -11.91 -10.34 11.98
C ALA A 141 -11.85 -9.20 10.95
N ARG A 142 -10.80 -8.39 11.02
CA ARG A 142 -10.42 -7.34 10.05
C ARG A 142 -9.18 -7.80 9.33
N VAL A 143 -9.33 -8.11 8.05
CA VAL A 143 -8.29 -8.73 7.23
C VAL A 143 -7.89 -7.80 6.09
N LEU A 144 -6.58 -7.53 5.96
CA LEU A 144 -6.02 -6.70 4.90
C LEU A 144 -4.84 -7.43 4.24
N ASN A 145 -5.01 -7.88 2.99
CA ASN A 145 -3.96 -8.60 2.26
C ASN A 145 -3.57 -7.83 0.99
N PRO A 146 -2.62 -6.89 1.09
CA PRO A 146 -2.14 -6.15 -0.06
C PRO A 146 -1.17 -6.99 -0.89
N VAL A 147 -1.26 -6.81 -2.21
CA VAL A 147 -0.26 -7.29 -3.17
C VAL A 147 0.28 -6.09 -3.93
N THR A 148 1.59 -5.92 -3.95
CA THR A 148 2.26 -4.82 -4.67
C THR A 148 3.27 -5.41 -5.64
N GLU A 149 3.07 -5.12 -6.93
CA GLU A 149 3.94 -5.52 -8.01
C GLU A 149 4.55 -4.28 -8.65
N VAL A 150 5.88 -4.17 -8.74
CA VAL A 150 6.56 -2.96 -9.19
C VAL A 150 7.60 -3.26 -10.25
N TYR A 151 7.48 -2.61 -11.40
CA TYR A 151 8.44 -2.67 -12.50
C TYR A 151 9.10 -1.30 -12.65
N LEU A 152 10.40 -1.22 -12.28
CA LEU A 152 11.18 0.01 -12.30
C LEU A 152 12.04 0.09 -13.54
N GLY A 153 11.76 1.07 -14.39
CA GLY A 153 12.59 1.43 -15.52
C GLY A 153 13.94 2.01 -15.12
N GLU A 154 14.84 2.21 -16.10
CA GLU A 154 16.20 2.69 -15.88
C GLU A 154 16.25 4.01 -15.09
N ASN A 155 17.17 4.08 -14.11
CA ASN A 155 17.40 5.25 -13.27
C ASN A 155 16.16 5.76 -12.49
N SER A 156 15.07 5.02 -12.47
CA SER A 156 13.88 5.39 -11.68
C SER A 156 14.09 5.14 -10.18
N VAL A 157 13.29 5.80 -9.37
CA VAL A 157 13.31 5.67 -7.90
C VAL A 157 11.92 5.32 -7.41
N PHE A 158 11.82 4.32 -6.55
CA PHE A 158 10.58 3.94 -5.89
C PHE A 158 10.77 3.87 -4.38
N THR A 159 9.96 4.61 -3.64
CA THR A 159 9.90 4.53 -2.18
C THR A 159 8.59 3.89 -1.77
N LEU A 160 8.65 2.73 -1.14
CA LEU A 160 7.51 2.05 -0.51
C LEU A 160 7.53 2.33 0.99
N ASP A 161 6.62 3.17 1.47
CA ASP A 161 6.46 3.55 2.89
C ASP A 161 5.15 2.96 3.41
N THR A 162 5.23 1.88 4.20
CA THR A 162 4.06 1.17 4.69
C THR A 162 3.93 1.27 6.20
N ALA A 163 2.70 1.42 6.70
CA ALA A 163 2.40 1.46 8.12
C ALA A 163 1.14 0.67 8.46
N GLN A 164 1.27 -0.29 9.37
CA GLN A 164 0.17 -1.02 9.98
C GLN A 164 0.36 -1.05 11.49
N ILE A 165 -0.33 -0.18 12.22
CA ILE A 165 -0.07 0.06 13.63
C ILE A 165 -1.22 -0.40 14.52
N LYS A 166 -2.46 -0.45 14.02
CA LYS A 166 -3.62 -0.69 14.87
C LYS A 166 -4.72 -1.49 14.18
N GLY A 167 -5.23 -2.48 14.90
CA GLY A 167 -6.56 -3.05 14.74
C GLY A 167 -6.77 -3.98 13.55
N VAL A 168 -5.75 -4.30 12.79
CA VAL A 168 -5.81 -5.33 11.75
C VAL A 168 -5.54 -6.67 12.42
N ASP A 169 -6.46 -7.63 12.30
CA ASP A 169 -6.37 -8.92 12.99
C ASP A 169 -5.49 -9.90 12.22
N SER A 170 -5.53 -9.86 10.90
CA SER A 170 -4.69 -10.69 10.04
C SER A 170 -4.26 -9.94 8.78
N THR A 171 -3.00 -10.09 8.39
CA THR A 171 -2.48 -9.58 7.13
C THR A 171 -1.46 -10.53 6.51
N VAL A 172 -1.56 -10.72 5.20
CA VAL A 172 -0.50 -11.32 4.37
C VAL A 172 -0.18 -10.32 3.27
N ARG A 173 0.99 -9.70 3.38
CA ARG A 173 1.50 -8.71 2.43
C ARG A 173 2.43 -9.41 1.44
N GLU A 174 2.22 -9.19 0.16
CA GLU A 174 3.09 -9.68 -0.91
C GLU A 174 3.65 -8.49 -1.69
N ASN A 175 4.98 -8.36 -1.74
CA ASN A 175 5.65 -7.31 -2.50
C ASN A 175 6.66 -7.94 -3.48
N ASN A 176 6.53 -7.65 -4.77
CA ASN A 176 7.44 -8.07 -5.80
C ASN A 176 7.98 -6.85 -6.55
N VAL A 177 9.28 -6.70 -6.64
CA VAL A 177 9.90 -5.51 -7.27
C VAL A 177 11.00 -5.93 -8.23
N HIS A 178 10.92 -5.42 -9.45
CA HIS A 178 11.87 -5.68 -10.54
C HIS A 178 12.61 -4.38 -10.88
N LEU A 179 13.93 -4.38 -10.76
CA LEU A 179 14.78 -3.20 -10.90
C LEU A 179 15.65 -3.28 -12.16
N GLU A 180 15.41 -2.37 -13.11
CA GLU A 180 16.30 -2.17 -14.27
C GLU A 180 17.56 -1.36 -13.92
N ALA A 181 18.42 -1.09 -14.90
CA ALA A 181 19.72 -0.47 -14.69
C ALA A 181 19.63 0.88 -13.95
N GLY A 182 20.48 1.07 -12.94
CA GLY A 182 20.57 2.30 -12.16
C GLY A 182 19.33 2.63 -11.30
N SER A 183 18.28 1.82 -11.34
CA SER A 183 17.06 2.08 -10.56
C SER A 183 17.27 1.81 -9.06
N LYS A 184 16.47 2.46 -8.23
CA LYS A 184 16.62 2.42 -6.77
C LYS A 184 15.29 2.14 -6.08
N LEU A 185 15.32 1.20 -5.15
CA LEU A 185 14.19 0.88 -4.27
C LEU A 185 14.53 1.24 -2.83
N TYR A 186 13.62 1.95 -2.18
CA TYR A 186 13.63 2.18 -0.73
C TYR A 186 12.34 1.63 -0.14
N VAL A 187 12.47 0.70 0.81
CA VAL A 187 11.34 0.15 1.55
C VAL A 187 11.46 0.53 3.02
N ILE A 188 10.39 1.12 3.54
CA ILE A 188 10.26 1.51 4.94
C ILE A 188 8.97 0.89 5.47
N GLU A 189 9.08 -0.22 6.19
CA GLU A 189 7.93 -0.89 6.79
C GLU A 189 7.86 -0.60 8.28
N LYS A 190 6.67 -0.22 8.75
CA LYS A 190 6.35 -0.01 10.17
C LYS A 190 5.18 -0.91 10.54
N LEU A 191 5.43 -1.90 11.37
CA LEU A 191 4.45 -2.91 11.74
C LEU A 191 4.30 -3.01 13.25
N MET A 192 3.06 -2.98 13.74
CA MET A 192 2.75 -3.27 15.13
C MET A 192 1.61 -4.27 15.20
N THR A 193 1.79 -5.31 15.99
CA THR A 193 0.75 -6.30 16.30
C THR A 193 0.60 -6.47 17.82
N HIS A 194 -0.61 -6.79 18.27
CA HIS A 194 -0.90 -7.06 19.66
C HIS A 194 -2.01 -8.10 19.82
N GLY A 195 -2.18 -8.62 21.04
CA GLY A 195 -3.18 -9.65 21.33
C GLY A 195 -2.88 -10.92 20.56
N LYS A 196 -3.77 -11.34 19.65
CA LYS A 196 -3.64 -12.53 18.81
C LYS A 196 -3.53 -12.19 17.32
N GLN A 197 -3.13 -10.97 17.01
CA GLN A 197 -2.98 -10.52 15.63
C GLN A 197 -1.83 -11.26 14.92
N GLU A 198 -2.01 -11.51 13.63
CA GLU A 198 -1.01 -12.17 12.79
C GLU A 198 -0.64 -11.29 11.59
N ALA A 199 0.64 -11.16 11.32
CA ALA A 199 1.14 -10.42 10.17
C ALA A 199 2.29 -11.18 9.49
N THR A 200 2.13 -11.43 8.19
CA THR A 200 3.19 -11.96 7.34
C THR A 200 3.52 -10.92 6.27
N SER A 201 4.80 -10.56 6.15
CA SER A 201 5.30 -9.69 5.10
C SER A 201 6.31 -10.45 4.25
N ASN A 202 5.92 -10.76 3.02
CA ASN A 202 6.76 -11.37 2.01
C ASN A 202 7.27 -10.29 1.06
N MET A 203 8.55 -10.34 0.73
CA MET A 203 9.17 -9.38 -0.19
C MET A 203 10.16 -10.11 -1.09
N MET A 204 9.96 -9.97 -2.40
CA MET A 204 10.87 -10.41 -3.44
C MET A 204 11.39 -9.21 -4.21
N VAL A 205 12.69 -9.03 -4.26
CA VAL A 205 13.34 -7.96 -5.02
C VAL A 205 14.33 -8.56 -6.01
N GLU A 206 14.12 -8.35 -7.29
CA GLU A 206 15.02 -8.76 -8.35
C GLU A 206 15.79 -7.55 -8.90
N LEU A 207 17.11 -7.53 -8.68
CA LEU A 207 17.98 -6.50 -9.20
C LEU A 207 18.54 -6.98 -10.56
N LEU A 208 17.83 -6.63 -11.63
CA LEU A 208 18.05 -7.12 -12.99
C LEU A 208 19.15 -6.35 -13.70
N GLY A 209 19.16 -5.02 -13.56
CA GLY A 209 20.05 -4.14 -14.28
C GLY A 209 21.34 -3.79 -13.50
N GLU A 210 22.38 -3.41 -14.24
CA GLU A 210 23.64 -2.97 -13.64
C GLU A 210 23.45 -1.66 -12.86
N GLY A 211 24.07 -1.57 -11.68
CA GLY A 211 23.99 -0.40 -10.81
C GLY A 211 22.66 -0.23 -10.07
N SER A 212 21.72 -1.17 -10.21
CA SER A 212 20.48 -1.17 -9.44
C SER A 212 20.74 -1.38 -7.94
N SER A 213 19.89 -0.80 -7.09
CA SER A 213 20.06 -0.91 -5.65
C SER A 213 18.74 -0.97 -4.89
N ALA A 214 18.73 -1.72 -3.78
CA ALA A 214 17.57 -1.84 -2.89
C ALA A 214 18.01 -1.67 -1.43
N GLN A 215 17.25 -0.85 -0.68
CA GLN A 215 17.35 -0.74 0.76
C GLN A 215 15.99 -1.09 1.37
N ILE A 216 15.96 -2.16 2.16
CA ILE A 216 14.74 -2.68 2.78
C ILE A 216 14.93 -2.58 4.30
N VAL A 217 14.09 -1.76 4.94
CA VAL A 217 14.11 -1.56 6.40
C VAL A 217 12.73 -1.86 6.95
N SER A 218 12.61 -2.94 7.73
CA SER A 218 11.40 -3.28 8.48
C SER A 218 11.64 -3.01 9.97
N ARG A 219 10.74 -2.24 10.57
CA ARG A 219 10.71 -1.98 12.01
C ARG A 219 9.40 -2.42 12.60
N SER A 220 9.47 -3.31 13.58
CA SER A 220 8.24 -3.91 14.10
C SER A 220 8.22 -3.99 15.63
N VAL A 221 6.98 -4.03 16.16
CA VAL A 221 6.70 -4.31 17.55
C VAL A 221 5.64 -5.40 17.63
N ALA A 222 5.93 -6.50 18.27
CA ALA A 222 4.99 -7.58 18.54
C ALA A 222 4.72 -7.66 20.05
N LYS A 223 3.43 -7.73 20.44
CA LYS A 223 3.02 -7.75 21.85
C LYS A 223 1.88 -8.74 22.10
N GLY A 224 1.82 -9.28 23.33
CA GLY A 224 0.79 -10.23 23.77
C GLY A 224 1.07 -11.63 23.26
N GLU A 225 0.16 -12.21 22.50
CA GLU A 225 0.30 -13.52 21.84
C GLU A 225 0.33 -13.35 20.30
N SER A 226 0.70 -12.15 19.83
CA SER A 226 0.69 -11.86 18.40
C SER A 226 1.89 -12.50 17.69
N ARG A 227 1.74 -12.72 16.37
CA ARG A 227 2.76 -13.34 15.55
C ARG A 227 3.11 -12.49 14.35
N GLN A 228 4.42 -12.31 14.11
CA GLN A 228 4.94 -11.61 12.93
C GLN A 228 5.94 -12.48 12.19
N VAL A 229 5.83 -12.47 10.87
CA VAL A 229 6.78 -13.17 9.99
C VAL A 229 7.24 -12.21 8.91
N PHE A 230 8.55 -12.04 8.74
CA PHE A 230 9.16 -11.20 7.71
C PHE A 230 10.09 -12.05 6.84
N HIS A 231 9.76 -12.16 5.55
CA HIS A 231 10.51 -12.95 4.56
C HIS A 231 11.07 -12.04 3.44
N PRO A 232 12.14 -11.29 3.67
CA PRO A 232 12.78 -10.52 2.60
C PRO A 232 13.68 -11.42 1.77
N ARG A 233 13.59 -11.28 0.45
CA ARG A 233 14.47 -11.95 -0.51
C ARG A 233 14.93 -10.96 -1.57
N ALA A 234 16.25 -10.73 -1.67
CA ALA A 234 16.85 -9.95 -2.71
C ALA A 234 17.71 -10.83 -3.61
N VAL A 235 17.51 -10.76 -4.92
CA VAL A 235 18.21 -11.57 -5.92
C VAL A 235 18.91 -10.65 -6.90
N GLY A 236 20.25 -10.62 -6.84
CA GLY A 236 21.08 -9.90 -7.81
C GLY A 236 21.31 -10.71 -9.07
N LYS A 237 20.99 -10.15 -10.22
CA LYS A 237 21.23 -10.75 -11.54
C LYS A 237 22.39 -10.08 -12.27
N ASN A 238 22.87 -8.94 -11.75
CA ASN A 238 23.94 -8.14 -12.32
C ASN A 238 24.78 -7.49 -11.20
N ARG A 239 25.74 -6.60 -11.52
CA ARG A 239 26.45 -5.82 -10.51
C ARG A 239 25.48 -4.83 -9.86
N CYS A 240 25.08 -5.11 -8.63
CA CYS A 240 24.03 -4.41 -7.91
C CYS A 240 24.35 -4.37 -6.41
N HIS A 241 23.51 -3.65 -5.64
CA HIS A 241 23.64 -3.56 -4.19
C HIS A 241 22.29 -3.76 -3.52
N ALA A 242 22.25 -4.58 -2.45
CA ALA A 242 21.07 -4.71 -1.61
C ALA A 242 21.45 -4.64 -0.12
N HIS A 243 20.63 -3.94 0.66
CA HIS A 243 20.70 -3.89 2.12
C HIS A 243 19.35 -4.27 2.70
N VAL A 244 19.33 -5.23 3.63
CA VAL A 244 18.14 -5.66 4.35
C VAL A 244 18.38 -5.48 5.84
N GLN A 245 17.51 -4.75 6.51
CA GLN A 245 17.52 -4.53 7.95
C GLN A 245 16.16 -4.86 8.54
N CYS A 246 16.14 -5.62 9.63
CA CYS A 246 14.94 -5.92 10.40
C CYS A 246 15.22 -5.62 11.88
N ASP A 247 14.50 -4.63 12.41
CA ASP A 247 14.56 -4.25 13.82
C ASP A 247 13.21 -4.61 14.48
N SER A 248 13.21 -5.58 15.39
CA SER A 248 11.99 -6.05 16.05
C SER A 248 12.08 -5.91 17.56
N ILE A 249 10.99 -5.43 18.17
CA ILE A 249 10.78 -5.48 19.62
C ILE A 249 9.69 -6.51 19.90
N ILE A 250 10.04 -7.56 20.62
CA ILE A 250 9.13 -8.66 20.96
C ILE A 250 8.86 -8.61 22.45
N MET A 251 7.57 -8.58 22.82
CA MET A 251 7.11 -8.43 24.20
C MET A 251 6.10 -9.52 24.56
N ASP A 252 6.06 -9.87 25.83
CA ASP A 252 5.15 -10.88 26.43
C ASP A 252 5.40 -12.28 25.82
N HIS A 253 4.42 -12.87 25.14
CA HIS A 253 4.47 -14.18 24.49
C HIS A 253 4.38 -14.07 22.96
N ALA A 254 4.68 -12.90 22.39
CA ALA A 254 4.66 -12.71 20.95
C ALA A 254 5.83 -13.42 20.25
N GLU A 255 5.67 -13.71 18.97
CA GLU A 255 6.64 -14.38 18.11
C GLU A 255 6.93 -13.55 16.84
#